data_4a9f2a502c119f7d8c811a2b2c3b69ee
#
_entry.id   4a9f2a502c119f7d8c811a2b2c3b69ee
#
_cell.length_a   1.000
_cell.length_b   1.000
_cell.length_c   1.000
_cell.angle_alpha   90.00
_cell.angle_beta   90.00
_cell.angle_gamma   90.00
#
_symmetry.space_group_name_H-M   'P 1'
#
loop_
_entity.id
_entity.type
_entity.pdbx_description
1 polymer ?
#
loop_
_entity_poly.entity_id
_entity_poly.type
_entity_poly.pdbx_seq_one_letter_code
_entity_poly.pdbx_strand_id
1 'polypeptide(L)'
;NDVNLSTLINRLSKIIPPKYFFSCRKNISEIVYLIPRYDFEPNNISSLLNVFSKWPISIQEAPYSETIKYLLQKISYHAQNFNAQDISVTLNALSKWSG
;
A
#
# COMPACT_ATOMS: atom_id res chain seq x y z
N ASN A 1 -5.52 14.32 5.25
CA ASN A 1 -4.26 14.43 4.52
C ASN A 1 -3.59 13.07 4.39
N ASP A 2 -2.49 13.01 3.68
CA ASP A 2 -1.80 11.77 3.38
C ASP A 2 -1.30 11.04 4.62
N VAL A 3 -0.82 11.78 5.62
CA VAL A 3 -0.31 11.19 6.87
C VAL A 3 -1.45 10.50 7.61
N ASN A 4 -2.61 11.14 7.69
CA ASN A 4 -3.75 10.56 8.38
C ASN A 4 -4.26 9.30 7.66
N LEU A 5 -4.26 9.32 6.34
CA LEU A 5 -4.72 8.17 5.57
C LEU A 5 -3.76 6.99 5.72
N SER A 6 -2.45 7.23 5.62
CA SER A 6 -1.47 6.16 5.77
C SER A 6 -1.46 5.61 7.20
N THR A 7 -1.65 6.48 8.21
CA THR A 7 -1.76 6.04 9.59
C THR A 7 -3.00 5.16 9.77
N LEU A 8 -4.12 5.55 9.19
CA LEU A 8 -5.34 4.76 9.25
C LEU A 8 -5.13 3.37 8.65
N ILE A 9 -4.55 3.30 7.47
CA ILE A 9 -4.32 2.02 6.79
C ILE A 9 -3.37 1.15 7.60
N ASN A 10 -2.31 1.75 8.16
CA ASN A 10 -1.37 1.00 8.99
C ASN A 10 -2.04 0.43 10.24
N ARG A 11 -2.93 1.20 10.86
CA ARG A 11 -3.69 0.73 12.02
C ARG A 11 -4.65 -0.39 11.62
N LEU A 12 -5.31 -0.23 10.48
CA LEU A 12 -6.22 -1.26 9.99
C LEU A 12 -5.51 -2.59 9.76
N SER A 13 -4.28 -2.55 9.26
CA SER A 13 -3.51 -3.77 9.02
C SER A 13 -3.20 -4.52 10.32
N LYS A 14 -3.16 -3.82 11.45
CA LYS A 14 -2.92 -4.44 12.74
C LYS A 14 -4.20 -4.97 13.37
N ILE A 15 -5.33 -4.29 13.11
CA ILE A 15 -6.64 -4.66 13.64
C ILE A 15 -7.26 -5.77 12.80
N ILE A 16 -7.04 -5.75 11.49
CA ILE A 16 -7.61 -6.70 10.55
C ILE A 16 -6.51 -7.64 10.07
N PRO A 17 -6.31 -8.79 10.74
CA PRO A 17 -5.36 -9.78 10.24
C PRO A 17 -5.76 -10.27 8.85
N PRO A 18 -4.84 -10.82 8.06
CA PRO A 18 -5.14 -11.28 6.71
C PRO A 18 -6.34 -12.22 6.63
N LYS A 19 -6.56 -13.04 7.67
CA LYS A 19 -7.69 -13.99 7.67
C LYS A 19 -9.05 -13.30 7.71
N TYR A 20 -9.12 -12.05 8.14
CA TYR A 20 -10.36 -11.29 8.18
C TYR A 20 -10.51 -10.30 7.03
N PHE A 21 -9.55 -10.32 6.10
CA PHE A 21 -9.54 -9.37 4.99
C PHE A 21 -10.87 -9.42 4.21
N PHE A 22 -11.33 -10.63 3.89
CA PHE A 22 -12.53 -10.77 3.06
C PHE A 22 -13.79 -10.27 3.76
N SER A 23 -13.85 -10.34 5.08
CA SER A 23 -14.99 -9.81 5.84
C SER A 23 -15.06 -8.28 5.77
N CYS A 24 -13.90 -7.61 5.63
CA CYS A 24 -13.81 -6.16 5.59
C CYS A 24 -13.50 -5.64 4.19
N ARG A 25 -13.57 -6.50 3.19
CA ARG A 25 -13.09 -6.21 1.83
C ARG A 25 -13.70 -4.93 1.25
N LYS A 26 -14.99 -4.74 1.46
CA LYS A 26 -15.68 -3.56 0.91
C LYS A 26 -15.11 -2.26 1.49
N ASN A 27 -14.95 -2.22 2.82
CA ASN A 27 -14.42 -1.02 3.48
C ASN A 27 -12.97 -0.77 3.10
N ILE A 28 -12.18 -1.83 3.01
CA ILE A 28 -10.78 -1.72 2.63
C ILE A 28 -10.66 -1.19 1.20
N SER A 29 -11.48 -1.69 0.28
CA SER A 29 -11.42 -1.25 -1.12
C SER A 29 -11.84 0.21 -1.26
N GLU A 30 -12.76 0.69 -0.44
CA GLU A 30 -13.14 2.11 -0.46
C GLU A 30 -11.96 2.99 -0.03
N ILE A 31 -11.24 2.57 1.00
CA ILE A 31 -10.06 3.31 1.46
C ILE A 31 -8.95 3.28 0.40
N VAL A 32 -8.70 2.11 -0.18
CA VAL A 32 -7.68 1.94 -1.21
C VAL A 32 -7.98 2.82 -2.43
N TYR A 33 -9.25 2.93 -2.79
CA TYR A 33 -9.68 3.77 -3.91
C TYR A 33 -9.29 5.24 -3.72
N LEU A 34 -9.23 5.71 -2.46
CA LEU A 34 -8.90 7.10 -2.16
C LEU A 34 -7.40 7.40 -2.26
N ILE A 35 -6.54 6.39 -2.16
CA ILE A 35 -5.09 6.61 -2.06
C ILE A 35 -4.53 7.43 -3.23
N PRO A 36 -4.88 7.15 -4.51
CA PRO A 36 -4.30 7.92 -5.62
C PRO A 36 -4.66 9.39 -5.63
N ARG A 37 -5.58 9.82 -4.78
CA ARG A 37 -6.01 11.22 -4.71
C ARG A 37 -5.09 12.06 -3.80
N TYR A 38 -4.15 11.42 -3.12
CA TYR A 38 -3.25 12.08 -2.18
C TYR A 38 -1.81 11.91 -2.63
N ASP A 39 -0.97 12.83 -2.19
CA ASP A 39 0.46 12.77 -2.46
C ASP A 39 1.17 12.29 -1.19
N PHE A 40 1.95 11.23 -1.30
CA PHE A 40 2.55 10.57 -0.15
C PHE A 40 4.06 10.75 -0.14
N GLU A 41 4.62 10.88 1.08
CA GLU A 41 6.05 10.87 1.28
C GLU A 41 6.61 9.45 1.06
N PRO A 42 7.92 9.33 0.71
CA PRO A 42 8.51 8.00 0.45
C PRO A 42 8.28 6.97 1.53
N ASN A 43 8.44 7.35 2.80
CA ASN A 43 8.24 6.40 3.91
C ASN A 43 6.79 5.94 4.01
N ASN A 44 5.84 6.78 3.65
CA ASN A 44 4.42 6.41 3.66
C ASN A 44 4.11 5.48 2.49
N ILE A 45 4.74 5.70 1.33
CA ILE A 45 4.56 4.84 0.17
C ILE A 45 5.04 3.42 0.49
N SER A 46 6.23 3.28 1.06
CA SER A 46 6.77 1.97 1.41
C SER A 46 5.91 1.29 2.47
N SER A 47 5.39 2.06 3.44
CA SER A 47 4.51 1.51 4.48
C SER A 47 3.22 0.97 3.88
N LEU A 48 2.61 1.70 2.94
CA LEU A 48 1.39 1.26 2.27
C LEU A 48 1.61 -0.03 1.49
N LEU A 49 2.71 -0.10 0.74
CA LEU A 49 3.04 -1.31 -0.01
C LEU A 49 3.26 -2.49 0.92
N ASN A 50 3.91 -2.27 2.06
CA ASN A 50 4.12 -3.32 3.05
C ASN A 50 2.78 -3.85 3.59
N VAL A 51 1.84 -2.96 3.89
CA VAL A 51 0.51 -3.35 4.36
C VAL A 51 -0.20 -4.18 3.30
N PHE A 52 -0.19 -3.70 2.05
CA PHE A 52 -0.88 -4.40 0.96
C PHE A 52 -0.28 -5.78 0.70
N SER A 53 1.03 -5.94 0.92
CA SER A 53 1.68 -7.23 0.74
C SER A 53 1.23 -8.26 1.77
N LYS A 54 0.69 -7.82 2.90
CA LYS A 54 0.22 -8.71 3.95
C LYS A 54 -1.23 -9.15 3.76
N TRP A 55 -2.01 -8.39 3.00
CA TRP A 55 -3.40 -8.71 2.71
C TRP A 55 -3.51 -9.54 1.44
N PRO A 56 -4.49 -10.46 1.36
CA PRO A 56 -4.67 -11.27 0.15
C PRO A 56 -5.40 -10.49 -0.94
N ILE A 57 -4.80 -9.41 -1.41
CA ILE A 57 -5.38 -8.58 -2.47
C ILE A 57 -4.92 -9.10 -3.84
N SER A 58 -5.76 -8.86 -4.84
CA SER A 58 -5.39 -9.15 -6.23
C SER A 58 -4.83 -7.89 -6.86
N ILE A 59 -3.57 -7.94 -7.29
CA ILE A 59 -2.93 -6.80 -7.94
C ILE A 59 -3.47 -6.54 -9.34
N GLN A 60 -4.35 -7.43 -9.83
CA GLN A 60 -4.95 -7.30 -11.17
C GLN A 60 -6.35 -6.72 -11.12
N GLU A 61 -6.94 -6.61 -9.94
CA GLU A 61 -8.32 -6.14 -9.79
C GLU A 61 -8.37 -4.71 -9.26
N ALA A 62 -9.33 -3.91 -9.77
CA ALA A 62 -9.59 -2.59 -9.24
C ALA A 62 -10.24 -2.72 -7.86
N PRO A 63 -10.02 -1.78 -6.94
CA PRO A 63 -9.17 -0.60 -7.09
C PRO A 63 -7.68 -0.87 -6.81
N TYR A 64 -7.32 -2.10 -6.44
CA TYR A 64 -5.96 -2.43 -6.00
C TYR A 64 -4.94 -2.24 -7.12
N SER A 65 -5.27 -2.70 -8.33
CA SER A 65 -4.35 -2.57 -9.46
C SER A 65 -3.98 -1.11 -9.72
N GLU A 66 -4.95 -0.23 -9.68
CA GLU A 66 -4.74 1.19 -9.96
C GLU A 66 -3.94 1.86 -8.85
N THR A 67 -4.25 1.53 -7.60
CA THR A 67 -3.54 2.10 -6.45
C THR A 67 -2.09 1.63 -6.41
N ILE A 68 -1.85 0.35 -6.64
CA ILE A 68 -0.49 -0.18 -6.64
C ILE A 68 0.31 0.44 -7.79
N LYS A 69 -0.29 0.56 -8.97
CA LYS A 69 0.36 1.21 -10.10
C LYS A 69 0.74 2.65 -9.77
N TYR A 70 -0.16 3.39 -9.13
CA TYR A 70 0.10 4.75 -8.69
C TYR A 70 1.28 4.79 -7.72
N LEU A 71 1.30 3.91 -6.71
CA LEU A 71 2.38 3.89 -5.73
C LEU A 71 3.72 3.53 -6.39
N LEU A 72 3.72 2.61 -7.34
CA LEU A 72 4.95 2.26 -8.07
C LEU A 72 5.47 3.44 -8.90
N GLN A 73 4.58 4.21 -9.51
CA GLN A 73 4.98 5.41 -10.23
C GLN A 73 5.60 6.43 -9.28
N LYS A 74 5.05 6.57 -8.09
CA LYS A 74 5.60 7.48 -7.08
C LYS A 74 6.96 7.03 -6.58
N ILE A 75 7.19 5.74 -6.48
CA ILE A 75 8.52 5.22 -6.13
C ILE A 75 9.54 5.68 -7.16
N SER A 76 9.21 5.55 -8.43
CA SER A 76 10.10 5.99 -9.51
C SER A 76 10.37 7.50 -9.42
N TYR A 77 9.34 8.28 -9.15
CA TYR A 77 9.43 9.72 -9.04
C TYR A 77 10.30 10.15 -7.84
N HIS A 78 10.17 9.45 -6.71
CA HIS A 78 10.87 9.81 -5.48
C HIS A 78 12.09 8.93 -5.20
N ALA A 79 12.61 8.23 -6.21
CA ALA A 79 13.67 7.24 -6.00
C ALA A 79 14.86 7.79 -5.23
N GLN A 80 15.24 9.04 -5.48
CA GLN A 80 16.38 9.66 -4.82
C GLN A 80 16.11 9.98 -3.36
N ASN A 81 14.86 10.02 -2.95
CA ASN A 81 14.46 10.37 -1.58
C ASN A 81 14.17 9.14 -0.73
N PHE A 82 14.24 7.94 -1.32
CA PHE A 82 14.05 6.70 -0.58
C PHE A 82 15.35 6.35 0.13
N ASN A 83 15.26 6.07 1.43
CA ASN A 83 16.42 5.56 2.17
C ASN A 83 16.52 4.04 2.02
N ALA A 84 17.59 3.44 2.57
CA ALA A 84 17.83 2.02 2.44
C ALA A 84 16.68 1.19 3.02
N GLN A 85 16.09 1.63 4.12
CA GLN A 85 14.99 0.92 4.74
C GLN A 85 13.74 0.97 3.85
N ASP A 86 13.44 2.12 3.27
CA ASP A 86 12.28 2.26 2.38
C ASP A 86 12.43 1.37 1.16
N ILE A 87 13.61 1.31 0.58
CA ILE A 87 13.90 0.47 -0.58
C ILE A 87 13.74 -1.00 -0.20
N SER A 88 14.28 -1.38 0.95
CA SER A 88 14.21 -2.78 1.42
C SER A 88 12.75 -3.21 1.65
N VAL A 89 11.95 -2.38 2.31
CA VAL A 89 10.54 -2.66 2.56
C VAL A 89 9.79 -2.78 1.25
N THR A 90 10.05 -1.86 0.32
CA THR A 90 9.39 -1.85 -0.99
C THR A 90 9.72 -3.13 -1.77
N LEU A 91 10.99 -3.51 -1.83
CA LEU A 91 11.41 -4.71 -2.56
C LEU A 91 10.81 -5.96 -1.93
N ASN A 92 10.75 -6.02 -0.60
CA ASN A 92 10.14 -7.15 0.08
C ASN A 92 8.64 -7.26 -0.25
N ALA A 93 7.93 -6.14 -0.28
CA ALA A 93 6.52 -6.13 -0.64
C ALA A 93 6.33 -6.60 -2.08
N LEU A 94 7.13 -6.08 -3.01
CA LEU A 94 7.02 -6.45 -4.42
C LEU A 94 7.30 -7.93 -4.64
N SER A 95 8.23 -8.50 -3.89
CA SER A 95 8.60 -9.92 -4.05
C SER A 95 7.41 -10.84 -3.74
N LYS A 96 6.49 -10.41 -2.90
CA LYS A 96 5.31 -11.21 -2.55
C LYS A 96 4.29 -11.27 -3.67
N TRP A 97 4.38 -10.34 -4.63
CA TRP A 97 3.46 -10.30 -5.76
C TRP A 97 4.06 -10.85 -7.04
N SER A 98 5.32 -11.20 -7.03
CA SER A 98 6.03 -11.61 -8.23
C SER A 98 6.06 -13.11 -8.44
N GLY A 99 5.45 -13.85 -7.57
CA GLY A 99 5.45 -15.30 -7.66
C GLY A 99 4.26 -15.87 -8.34
#